data_6a7b9f2e9e4cff688b5f76118f36cad0
#
_entry.id   6a7b9f2e9e4cff688b5f76118f36cad0
#
_cell.length_a   1.000
_cell.length_b   1.000
_cell.length_c   1.000
_cell.angle_alpha   90.00
_cell.angle_beta   90.00
_cell.angle_gamma   90.00
#
_symmetry.space_group_name_H-M   'P 1'
#
loop_
_entity.id
_entity.type
_entity.pdbx_description
1 polymer ?
#
loop_
_entity_poly.entity_id
_entity_poly.type
_entity_poly.pdbx_seq_one_letter_code
_entity_poly.pdbx_strand_id
1 'polypeptide(L)' 'KPSSEQLEKIFNPAYEDIMAICDEMDFETKCGNEFIIKFLEDIVEDYKLLVKQLREEEENEIKND' A
#
# COMPACT_ATOMS: atom_id res chain seq x y z
N LYS A 1 -8.71 -14.01 1.31
CA LYS A 1 -8.26 -13.88 -0.08
C LYS A 1 -9.36 -13.26 -0.94
N PRO A 2 -9.06 -12.22 -1.74
CA PRO A 2 -10.10 -11.63 -2.58
C PRO A 2 -10.59 -12.60 -3.66
N SER A 3 -11.85 -12.48 -4.03
CA SER A 3 -12.42 -13.24 -5.13
C SER A 3 -11.94 -12.69 -6.48
N SER A 4 -12.13 -13.46 -7.55
CA SER A 4 -11.79 -13.01 -8.91
C SER A 4 -12.55 -11.74 -9.28
N GLU A 5 -13.82 -11.65 -8.87
CA GLU A 5 -14.63 -10.47 -9.13
C GLU A 5 -14.08 -9.24 -8.40
N GLN A 6 -13.66 -9.41 -7.14
CA GLN A 6 -13.06 -8.33 -6.36
C GLN A 6 -11.73 -7.88 -6.95
N LEU A 7 -10.90 -8.82 -7.41
CA LEU A 7 -9.65 -8.47 -8.08
C LEU A 7 -9.91 -7.64 -9.33
N GLU A 8 -10.91 -8.01 -10.12
CA GLU A 8 -11.23 -7.29 -11.33
C GLU A 8 -11.87 -5.92 -11.08
N LYS A 9 -12.82 -5.85 -10.15
CA LYS A 9 -13.62 -4.64 -9.95
C LYS A 9 -13.02 -3.64 -8.96
N ILE A 10 -12.20 -4.12 -8.03
CA ILE A 10 -11.65 -3.28 -6.96
C ILE A 10 -10.13 -3.11 -7.12
N PHE A 11 -9.39 -4.21 -7.24
CA PHE A 11 -7.94 -4.13 -7.27
C PHE A 11 -7.39 -3.62 -8.60
N ASN A 12 -7.94 -4.05 -9.73
CA ASN A 12 -7.47 -3.56 -11.02
C ASN A 12 -7.67 -2.06 -11.20
N PRO A 13 -8.85 -1.49 -10.89
CA PRO A 13 -9.00 -0.03 -10.94
C PRO A 13 -8.09 0.69 -9.95
N ALA A 14 -7.91 0.15 -8.74
CA ALA A 14 -6.99 0.73 -7.76
C ALA A 14 -5.55 0.73 -8.28
N TYR A 15 -5.13 -0.37 -8.91
CA TYR A 15 -3.82 -0.46 -9.52
C TYR A 15 -3.61 0.63 -10.58
N GLU A 16 -4.60 0.79 -11.46
CA GLU A 16 -4.53 1.81 -12.51
C GLU A 16 -4.45 3.21 -11.92
N ASP A 17 -5.22 3.49 -10.87
CA ASP A 17 -5.21 4.78 -10.19
C ASP A 17 -3.85 5.06 -9.56
N ILE A 18 -3.27 4.06 -8.90
CA ILE A 18 -1.94 4.20 -8.28
C ILE A 18 -0.88 4.47 -9.33
N MET A 19 -0.93 3.75 -10.45
CA MET A 19 0.02 3.97 -11.54
C MET A 19 -0.12 5.36 -12.14
N ALA A 20 -1.34 5.85 -12.30
CA ALA A 20 -1.60 7.19 -12.82
C ALA A 20 -1.08 8.27 -11.86
N ILE A 21 -1.27 8.07 -10.54
CA ILE A 21 -0.75 8.99 -9.53
C ILE A 21 0.78 9.04 -9.58
N CYS A 22 1.43 7.90 -9.72
CA CYS A 22 2.89 7.84 -9.82
C CYS A 22 3.40 8.59 -11.05
N ASP A 23 2.74 8.41 -12.19
CA ASP A 23 3.10 9.13 -13.42
C ASP A 23 2.95 10.64 -13.26
N GLU A 24 1.86 11.07 -12.62
CA GLU A 24 1.62 12.48 -12.36
C GLU A 24 2.69 13.09 -11.45
N MET A 25 3.06 12.36 -10.38
CA MET A 25 4.10 12.79 -9.45
C MET A 25 5.44 12.98 -10.18
N ASP A 26 5.80 12.03 -11.04
CA ASP A 26 7.03 12.12 -11.81
C ASP A 26 6.97 13.29 -12.79
N PHE A 27 5.84 13.47 -13.45
CA PHE A 27 5.65 14.57 -14.40
C PHE A 27 5.80 15.94 -13.72
N GLU A 28 5.18 16.12 -12.56
CA GLU A 28 5.20 17.40 -11.85
C GLU A 28 6.56 17.70 -11.21
N THR A 29 7.23 16.69 -10.69
CA THR A 29 8.48 16.89 -9.93
C THR A 29 9.74 16.56 -10.71
N LYS A 30 9.63 15.80 -11.80
CA LYS A 30 10.78 15.29 -12.57
C LYS A 30 11.71 14.46 -11.70
N CYS A 31 11.17 13.78 -10.68
CA CYS A 31 12.00 13.03 -9.73
C CYS A 31 12.62 11.76 -10.29
N GLY A 32 12.02 11.18 -11.33
CA GLY A 32 12.53 9.98 -11.97
C GLY A 32 11.95 8.69 -11.37
N ASN A 33 12.10 7.61 -12.12
CA ASN A 33 11.50 6.33 -11.77
C ASN A 33 12.07 5.73 -10.49
N GLU A 34 13.36 5.90 -10.25
CA GLU A 34 14.02 5.38 -9.06
C GLU A 34 13.44 6.00 -7.78
N PHE A 35 13.15 7.29 -7.83
CA PHE A 35 12.54 7.97 -6.69
C PHE A 35 11.12 7.46 -6.46
N ILE A 36 10.35 7.25 -7.52
CA ILE A 36 9.00 6.70 -7.41
C ILE A 36 9.03 5.29 -6.80
N ILE A 37 9.98 4.45 -7.22
CA ILE A 37 10.14 3.10 -6.66
C ILE A 37 10.41 3.18 -5.17
N LYS A 38 11.32 4.04 -4.75
CA LYS A 38 11.66 4.23 -3.34
C LYS A 38 10.44 4.70 -2.54
N PHE A 39 9.68 5.62 -3.08
CA PHE A 39 8.46 6.12 -2.46
C PHE A 39 7.46 4.99 -2.22
N LEU A 40 7.27 4.12 -3.22
CA LEU A 40 6.36 2.99 -3.09
C LEU A 40 6.88 1.96 -2.07
N GLU A 41 8.19 1.71 -2.07
CA GLU A 41 8.80 0.81 -1.09
C GLU A 41 8.62 1.32 0.33
N ASP A 42 8.73 2.62 0.54
CA ASP A 42 8.49 3.23 1.85
C ASP A 42 7.05 3.02 2.31
N ILE A 43 6.09 3.14 1.40
CA ILE A 43 4.68 2.86 1.71
C ILE A 43 4.49 1.41 2.11
N VAL A 44 5.13 0.47 1.40
CA VAL A 44 5.05 -0.95 1.74
C VAL A 44 5.59 -1.20 3.14
N GLU A 45 6.73 -0.61 3.47
CA GLU A 45 7.33 -0.77 4.79
C GLU A 45 6.45 -0.18 5.89
N ASP A 46 5.87 0.99 5.65
CA ASP A 46 4.95 1.62 6.60
C ASP A 46 3.71 0.75 6.81
N TYR A 47 3.19 0.15 5.75
CA TYR A 47 2.03 -0.73 5.86
C TYR A 47 2.35 -1.98 6.67
N LYS A 48 3.55 -2.54 6.48
CA LYS A 48 4.00 -3.69 7.27
C LYS A 48 4.07 -3.36 8.75
N LEU A 49 4.57 -2.18 9.09
CA LEU A 49 4.61 -1.72 10.48
C LEU A 49 3.23 -1.56 11.07
N LEU A 50 2.31 -0.98 10.31
CA LEU A 50 0.92 -0.81 10.75
C LEU A 50 0.28 -2.16 11.06
N VAL A 51 0.44 -3.14 10.17
CA VAL A 51 -0.11 -4.48 10.38
C VAL A 51 0.48 -5.13 11.62
N LYS A 52 1.79 -4.97 11.82
CA LYS A 52 2.47 -5.51 13.01
C LYS A 52 1.93 -4.90 14.29
N GLN A 53 1.71 -3.59 14.31
CA GLN A 53 1.14 -2.89 15.46
C GLN A 53 -0.27 -3.38 15.78
N LEU A 54 -1.09 -3.57 14.76
CA LEU A 54 -2.45 -4.08 14.95
C LEU A 54 -2.44 -5.50 15.54
N ARG A 55 -1.52 -6.34 15.10
CA ARG A 55 -1.36 -7.70 15.65
C ARG A 55 -0.95 -7.68 17.10
N GLU A 56 -0.01 -6.79 17.45
CA GLU A 56 0.45 -6.65 18.84
C GLU A 56 -0.68 -6.19 19.76
N GLU A 57 -1.53 -5.27 19.28
CA GLU A 57 -2.69 -4.82 20.04
C GLU A 57 -3.68 -5.95 20.26
N GLU A 58 -3.96 -6.77 19.25
CA GLU A 58 -4.84 -7.94 19.36
C GLU A 58 -4.29 -8.94 20.36
N GLU A 59 -2.99 -9.23 20.32
CA GLU A 59 -2.35 -10.14 21.25
C GLU A 59 -2.42 -9.62 22.68
N ASN A 60 -2.24 -8.32 22.89
CA ASN A 60 -2.34 -7.71 24.20
C ASN A 60 -3.76 -7.76 24.74
N GLU A 61 -4.78 -7.57 23.92
CA GLU A 61 -6.17 -7.70 24.33
C GLU A 61 -6.49 -9.12 24.77
N ILE A 62 -6.00 -10.12 24.04
CA ILE A 62 -6.19 -11.52 24.36
C ILE A 62 -5.51 -11.86 25.69
N LYS A 63 -4.32 -11.33 25.94
CA LYS A 63 -3.58 -11.60 27.18
C LYS A 63 -4.22 -10.97 28.41
N ASN A 64 -4.96 -9.89 28.25
CA ASN A 64 -5.60 -9.19 29.35
C ASN A 64 -6.92 -9.82 29.78
N ASP A 65 -7.44 -10.73 28.99
CA ASP A 65 -8.64 -11.50 29.36
C ASP A 65 -8.27 -12.72 30.21
#